data_98a24aa56652e263ad3aa78a89aae465
#
_entry.id   98a24aa56652e263ad3aa78a89aae465
#
_cell.length_a   1.000
_cell.length_b   1.000
_cell.length_c   1.000
_cell.angle_alpha   90.00
_cell.angle_beta   90.00
_cell.angle_gamma   90.00
#
_symmetry.space_group_name_H-M   'P 1'
#
loop_
_entity.id
_entity.type
_entity.pdbx_description
1 polymer ?
#
loop_
_entity_poly.entity_id
_entity_poly.type
_entity_poly.pdbx_seq_one_letter_code
_entity_poly.pdbx_strand_id
1 'polypeptide(L)'
;LKNKKISITTKKKLLKEKEILLAGYNLFVTRGVEKTAIDDIVKLAGVAKGTFYLYFKDKYDLLDQLILQKSNEIIKDGLKKANSLGIDDFRKRTLFFLDYIISYLKENKSLLKLINKNISWGLYRKAMMKPKEYDEIKNVLDIFVRNLTNYGIQKDEAEMTLFMIIELVGSVCFTTIILKEPTDIESIKPILFKKILSMIGV
;
A
#
# COMPACT_ATOMS: atom_id res chain seq x y z
N LEU A 1 27.59 -15.56 -7.99
CA LEU A 1 26.13 -15.45 -8.12
C LEU A 1 25.51 -16.85 -8.05
N LYS A 2 25.13 -17.32 -6.83
CA LYS A 2 24.44 -18.60 -6.65
C LYS A 2 22.95 -18.38 -6.90
N ASN A 3 22.47 -18.70 -8.09
CA ASN A 3 21.03 -18.88 -8.35
C ASN A 3 20.52 -20.04 -7.46
N LYS A 4 19.87 -19.69 -6.34
CA LYS A 4 19.20 -20.67 -5.50
C LYS A 4 17.98 -21.19 -6.28
N LYS A 5 18.08 -22.39 -6.90
CA LYS A 5 16.92 -23.08 -7.48
C LYS A 5 15.87 -23.25 -6.40
N ILE A 6 14.75 -22.53 -6.51
CA ILE A 6 13.59 -22.68 -5.63
C ILE A 6 13.06 -24.09 -5.82
N SER A 7 12.92 -24.87 -4.74
CA SER A 7 12.42 -26.24 -4.80
C SER A 7 11.00 -26.30 -5.36
N ILE A 8 10.62 -27.41 -6.00
CA ILE A 8 9.26 -27.63 -6.52
C ILE A 8 8.22 -27.46 -5.41
N THR A 9 8.51 -27.92 -4.21
CA THR A 9 7.66 -27.79 -3.02
C THR A 9 7.45 -26.31 -2.62
N THR A 10 8.50 -25.50 -2.67
CA THR A 10 8.43 -24.06 -2.38
C THR A 10 7.62 -23.32 -3.45
N LYS A 11 7.77 -23.70 -4.73
CA LYS A 11 6.95 -23.14 -5.82
C LYS A 11 5.46 -23.45 -5.63
N LYS A 12 5.10 -24.70 -5.32
CA LYS A 12 3.72 -25.11 -5.04
C LYS A 12 3.14 -24.36 -3.83
N LYS A 13 3.96 -24.11 -2.81
CA LYS A 13 3.56 -23.33 -1.62
C LYS A 13 3.20 -21.89 -2.00
N LEU A 14 4.09 -21.20 -2.72
CA LEU A 14 3.87 -19.82 -3.19
C LEU A 14 2.65 -19.69 -4.12
N LEU A 15 2.39 -20.70 -4.94
CA LEU A 15 1.23 -20.71 -5.83
C LEU A 15 -0.08 -20.74 -5.03
N LYS A 16 -0.19 -21.64 -4.05
CA LYS A 16 -1.37 -21.76 -3.19
C LYS A 16 -1.64 -20.48 -2.39
N GLU A 17 -0.59 -19.88 -1.85
CA GLU A 17 -0.70 -18.59 -1.15
C GLU A 17 -1.28 -17.50 -2.07
N LYS A 18 -0.77 -17.39 -3.31
CA LYS A 18 -1.29 -16.45 -4.33
C LYS A 18 -2.75 -16.73 -4.70
N GLU A 19 -3.14 -17.98 -4.83
CA GLU A 19 -4.52 -18.37 -5.13
C GLU A 19 -5.47 -17.93 -4.00
N ILE A 20 -5.08 -18.11 -2.75
CA ILE A 20 -5.86 -17.66 -1.58
C ILE A 20 -5.93 -16.12 -1.54
N LEU A 21 -4.80 -15.41 -1.76
CA LEU A 21 -4.76 -13.95 -1.82
C LEU A 21 -5.68 -13.40 -2.92
N LEU A 22 -5.64 -13.98 -4.12
CA LEU A 22 -6.49 -13.57 -5.24
C LEU A 22 -7.97 -13.81 -4.95
N ALA A 23 -8.31 -14.98 -4.41
CA ALA A 23 -9.68 -15.31 -4.03
C ALA A 23 -10.21 -14.36 -2.94
N GLY A 24 -9.38 -14.10 -1.91
CA GLY A 24 -9.70 -13.14 -0.85
C GLY A 24 -9.94 -11.73 -1.40
N TYR A 25 -9.03 -11.24 -2.26
CA TYR A 25 -9.20 -9.94 -2.91
C TYR A 25 -10.54 -9.82 -3.65
N ASN A 26 -10.84 -10.79 -4.52
CA ASN A 26 -12.07 -10.78 -5.31
C ASN A 26 -13.33 -10.74 -4.42
N LEU A 27 -13.35 -11.52 -3.35
CA LEU A 27 -14.49 -11.57 -2.44
C LEU A 27 -14.58 -10.30 -1.57
N PHE A 28 -13.47 -9.79 -1.08
CA PHE A 28 -13.45 -8.56 -0.28
C PHE A 28 -13.91 -7.34 -1.07
N VAL A 29 -13.51 -7.24 -2.33
CA VAL A 29 -13.89 -6.15 -3.23
C VAL A 29 -15.36 -6.22 -3.63
N THR A 30 -15.91 -7.43 -3.84
CA THR A 30 -17.28 -7.62 -4.33
C THR A 30 -18.31 -7.66 -3.22
N ARG A 31 -18.02 -8.31 -2.09
CA ARG A 31 -18.96 -8.54 -0.98
C ARG A 31 -18.64 -7.76 0.29
N GLY A 32 -17.41 -7.24 0.39
CA GLY A 32 -16.87 -6.66 1.62
C GLY A 32 -16.27 -7.71 2.56
N VAL A 33 -15.34 -7.27 3.42
CA VAL A 33 -14.59 -8.14 4.34
C VAL A 33 -15.53 -8.83 5.34
N GLU A 34 -16.49 -8.08 5.90
CA GLU A 34 -17.39 -8.59 6.94
C GLU A 34 -18.27 -9.74 6.42
N LYS A 35 -18.78 -9.62 5.19
CA LYS A 35 -19.67 -10.60 4.57
C LYS A 35 -18.94 -11.76 3.90
N THR A 36 -17.61 -11.82 3.99
CA THR A 36 -16.80 -12.88 3.40
C THR A 36 -16.43 -13.91 4.46
N ALA A 37 -16.79 -15.17 4.25
CA ALA A 37 -16.36 -16.29 5.09
C ALA A 37 -15.07 -16.92 4.55
N ILE A 38 -14.27 -17.52 5.44
CA ILE A 38 -13.06 -18.29 5.02
C ILE A 38 -13.44 -19.45 4.10
N ASP A 39 -14.60 -20.07 4.33
CA ASP A 39 -15.08 -21.18 3.49
C ASP A 39 -15.35 -20.73 2.03
N ASP A 40 -15.83 -19.50 1.81
CA ASP A 40 -15.98 -18.94 0.48
C ASP A 40 -14.61 -18.71 -0.19
N ILE A 41 -13.63 -18.21 0.59
CA ILE A 41 -12.28 -17.95 0.08
C ILE A 41 -11.61 -19.25 -0.37
N VAL A 42 -11.63 -20.29 0.47
CA VAL A 42 -10.95 -21.55 0.15
C VAL A 42 -11.64 -22.29 -1.00
N LYS A 43 -12.97 -22.19 -1.07
CA LYS A 43 -13.74 -22.73 -2.20
C LYS A 43 -13.37 -22.05 -3.51
N LEU A 44 -13.26 -20.71 -3.52
CA LEU A 44 -12.88 -19.94 -4.70
C LEU A 44 -11.41 -20.19 -5.09
N ALA A 45 -10.51 -20.36 -4.10
CA ALA A 45 -9.10 -20.65 -4.31
C ALA A 45 -8.82 -22.12 -4.69
N GLY A 46 -9.81 -23.01 -4.63
CA GLY A 46 -9.63 -24.43 -4.90
C GLY A 46 -8.72 -25.17 -3.91
N VAL A 47 -8.70 -24.73 -2.63
CA VAL A 47 -7.85 -25.32 -1.60
C VAL A 47 -8.67 -25.83 -0.40
N ALA A 48 -8.10 -26.76 0.37
CA ALA A 48 -8.72 -27.20 1.64
C ALA A 48 -8.62 -26.10 2.70
N LYS A 49 -9.59 -26.03 3.63
CA LYS A 49 -9.62 -25.06 4.74
C LYS A 49 -8.35 -25.11 5.60
N GLY A 50 -7.82 -26.29 5.86
CA GLY A 50 -6.54 -26.46 6.56
C GLY A 50 -5.36 -25.81 5.82
N THR A 51 -5.41 -25.75 4.47
CA THR A 51 -4.37 -25.07 3.69
C THR A 51 -4.39 -23.56 3.91
N PHE A 52 -5.56 -22.94 4.08
CA PHE A 52 -5.68 -21.52 4.43
C PHE A 52 -4.90 -21.19 5.71
N TYR A 53 -5.12 -21.96 6.76
CA TYR A 53 -4.50 -21.74 8.08
C TYR A 53 -2.98 -22.01 8.12
N LEU A 54 -2.41 -22.60 7.07
CA LEU A 54 -0.93 -22.69 6.93
C LEU A 54 -0.29 -21.35 6.52
N TYR A 55 -1.08 -20.41 5.97
CA TYR A 55 -0.61 -19.11 5.46
C TYR A 55 -1.16 -17.92 6.23
N PHE A 56 -2.41 -17.99 6.67
CA PHE A 56 -3.14 -16.87 7.25
C PHE A 56 -3.83 -17.30 8.55
N LYS A 57 -3.69 -16.49 9.58
CA LYS A 57 -4.32 -16.71 10.89
C LYS A 57 -5.86 -16.64 10.79
N ASP A 58 -6.35 -15.65 10.06
CA ASP A 58 -7.75 -15.38 9.81
C ASP A 58 -7.94 -14.51 8.56
N LYS A 59 -9.17 -14.11 8.24
CA LYS A 59 -9.47 -13.27 7.08
C LYS A 59 -8.91 -11.85 7.19
N TYR A 60 -8.68 -11.35 8.40
CA TYR A 60 -8.09 -10.03 8.61
C TYR A 60 -6.57 -10.05 8.43
N ASP A 61 -5.91 -11.13 8.82
CA ASP A 61 -4.49 -11.35 8.50
C ASP A 61 -4.28 -11.46 6.98
N LEU A 62 -5.17 -12.18 6.27
CA LEU A 62 -5.19 -12.20 4.80
C LEU A 62 -5.36 -10.81 4.22
N LEU A 63 -6.29 -9.99 4.77
CA LEU A 63 -6.53 -8.62 4.34
C LEU A 63 -5.30 -7.74 4.55
N ASP A 64 -4.67 -7.80 5.72
CA ASP A 64 -3.46 -7.06 6.05
C ASP A 64 -2.33 -7.35 5.05
N GLN A 65 -2.07 -8.63 4.78
CA GLN A 65 -1.04 -9.06 3.83
C GLN A 65 -1.37 -8.60 2.40
N LEU A 66 -2.65 -8.64 2.02
CA LEU A 66 -3.12 -8.19 0.73
C LEU A 66 -2.92 -6.68 0.53
N ILE A 67 -3.27 -5.87 1.54
CA ILE A 67 -3.06 -4.42 1.51
C ILE A 67 -1.56 -4.10 1.40
N LEU A 68 -0.73 -4.74 2.22
CA LEU A 68 0.73 -4.53 2.19
C LEU A 68 1.34 -4.93 0.85
N GLN A 69 0.92 -6.07 0.29
CA GLN A 69 1.41 -6.52 -1.01
C GLN A 69 1.04 -5.54 -2.11
N LYS A 70 -0.22 -5.08 -2.15
CA LYS A 70 -0.68 -4.09 -3.12
C LYS A 70 0.02 -2.75 -2.96
N SER A 71 0.21 -2.29 -1.73
CA SER A 71 0.98 -1.08 -1.44
C SER A 71 2.42 -1.20 -1.93
N ASN A 72 3.08 -2.33 -1.67
CA ASN A 72 4.46 -2.58 -2.11
C ASN A 72 4.58 -2.58 -3.65
N GLU A 73 3.63 -3.19 -4.36
CA GLU A 73 3.55 -3.18 -5.83
C GLU A 73 3.42 -1.75 -6.38
N ILE A 74 2.48 -0.95 -5.85
CA ILE A 74 2.23 0.43 -6.27
C ILE A 74 3.47 1.30 -6.03
N ILE A 75 4.09 1.18 -4.86
CA ILE A 75 5.30 1.91 -4.48
C ILE A 75 6.44 1.57 -5.43
N LYS A 76 6.67 0.29 -5.68
CA LYS A 76 7.69 -0.20 -6.60
C LYS A 76 7.53 0.40 -8.00
N ASP A 77 6.33 0.37 -8.54
CA ASP A 77 6.05 0.91 -9.87
C ASP A 77 6.21 2.43 -9.91
N GLY A 78 5.77 3.15 -8.87
CA GLY A 78 5.96 4.59 -8.73
C GLY A 78 7.44 4.98 -8.66
N LEU A 79 8.24 4.27 -7.84
CA LEU A 79 9.68 4.49 -7.75
C LEU A 79 10.39 4.22 -9.07
N LYS A 80 10.05 3.13 -9.76
CA LYS A 80 10.60 2.79 -11.08
C LYS A 80 10.32 3.89 -12.09
N LYS A 81 9.11 4.43 -12.15
CA LYS A 81 8.73 5.53 -13.03
C LYS A 81 9.48 6.82 -12.68
N ALA A 82 9.56 7.21 -11.40
CA ALA A 82 10.31 8.37 -10.96
C ALA A 82 11.78 8.30 -11.36
N ASN A 83 12.40 7.12 -11.18
CA ASN A 83 13.79 6.87 -11.58
C ASN A 83 13.98 6.98 -13.11
N SER A 84 13.07 6.41 -13.90
CA SER A 84 13.15 6.47 -15.37
C SER A 84 12.99 7.88 -15.94
N LEU A 85 12.37 8.80 -15.20
CA LEU A 85 12.21 10.21 -15.55
C LEU A 85 13.34 11.10 -15.01
N GLY A 86 14.32 10.55 -14.28
CA GLY A 86 15.42 11.29 -13.70
C GLY A 86 14.98 12.34 -12.67
N ILE A 87 13.93 12.08 -11.91
CA ILE A 87 13.41 13.01 -10.90
C ILE A 87 14.24 12.85 -9.63
N ASP A 88 15.28 13.67 -9.44
CA ASP A 88 16.17 13.61 -8.29
C ASP A 88 15.80 14.60 -7.18
N ASP A 89 15.18 15.74 -7.52
CA ASP A 89 14.71 16.72 -6.55
C ASP A 89 13.65 16.14 -5.62
N PHE A 90 13.83 16.25 -4.33
CA PHE A 90 12.98 15.61 -3.32
C PHE A 90 11.52 16.11 -3.37
N ARG A 91 11.30 17.41 -3.60
CA ARG A 91 9.94 18.00 -3.70
C ARG A 91 9.23 17.46 -4.93
N LYS A 92 9.87 17.55 -6.08
CA LYS A 92 9.32 17.06 -7.36
C LYS A 92 9.05 15.57 -7.30
N ARG A 93 9.97 14.80 -6.71
CA ARG A 93 9.84 13.36 -6.54
C ARG A 93 8.67 13.01 -5.62
N THR A 94 8.50 13.72 -4.50
CA THR A 94 7.37 13.55 -3.59
C THR A 94 6.04 13.84 -4.28
N LEU A 95 5.92 14.97 -4.99
CA LEU A 95 4.70 15.32 -5.73
C LEU A 95 4.38 14.32 -6.84
N PHE A 96 5.39 13.92 -7.61
CA PHE A 96 5.24 12.89 -8.64
C PHE A 96 4.71 11.58 -8.05
N PHE A 97 5.28 11.15 -6.93
CA PHE A 97 4.90 9.92 -6.27
C PHE A 97 3.47 9.97 -5.72
N LEU A 98 3.09 11.10 -5.11
CA LEU A 98 1.72 11.33 -4.66
C LEU A 98 0.73 11.35 -5.83
N ASP A 99 1.05 12.04 -6.92
CA ASP A 99 0.20 12.08 -8.12
C ASP A 99 0.03 10.68 -8.73
N TYR A 100 1.10 9.90 -8.75
CA TYR A 100 1.06 8.52 -9.22
C TYR A 100 0.12 7.65 -8.37
N ILE A 101 0.23 7.73 -7.03
CA ILE A 101 -0.65 6.99 -6.10
C ILE A 101 -2.11 7.43 -6.25
N ILE A 102 -2.37 8.73 -6.30
CA ILE A 102 -3.72 9.29 -6.45
C ILE A 102 -4.35 8.83 -7.76
N SER A 103 -3.60 8.89 -8.87
CA SER A 103 -4.05 8.43 -10.19
C SER A 103 -4.37 6.93 -10.18
N TYR A 104 -3.49 6.12 -9.57
CA TYR A 104 -3.73 4.69 -9.42
C TYR A 104 -4.99 4.39 -8.62
N LEU A 105 -5.20 5.07 -7.49
CA LEU A 105 -6.39 4.88 -6.65
C LEU A 105 -7.68 5.36 -7.34
N LYS A 106 -7.61 6.42 -8.16
CA LYS A 106 -8.72 6.91 -8.97
C LYS A 106 -9.20 5.86 -9.98
N GLU A 107 -8.27 5.15 -10.61
CA GLU A 107 -8.56 4.05 -11.54
C GLU A 107 -8.99 2.77 -10.80
N ASN A 108 -8.54 2.56 -9.57
CA ASN A 108 -8.78 1.36 -8.78
C ASN A 108 -9.68 1.63 -7.57
N LYS A 109 -10.88 2.16 -7.79
CA LYS A 109 -11.84 2.56 -6.74
C LYS A 109 -12.19 1.45 -5.75
N SER A 110 -12.25 0.23 -6.21
CA SER A 110 -12.53 -0.93 -5.36
C SER A 110 -11.40 -1.18 -4.35
N LEU A 111 -10.16 -1.03 -4.78
CA LEU A 111 -9.00 -1.08 -3.88
C LEU A 111 -9.02 0.08 -2.90
N LEU A 112 -9.31 1.31 -3.36
CA LEU A 112 -9.44 2.48 -2.49
C LEU A 112 -10.48 2.27 -1.39
N LYS A 113 -11.66 1.71 -1.72
CA LYS A 113 -12.70 1.36 -0.73
C LYS A 113 -12.21 0.33 0.28
N LEU A 114 -11.41 -0.64 -0.17
CA LEU A 114 -10.86 -1.69 0.68
C LEU A 114 -9.80 -1.14 1.65
N ILE A 115 -8.86 -0.35 1.14
CA ILE A 115 -7.75 0.17 1.94
C ILE A 115 -8.20 1.27 2.92
N ASN A 116 -9.14 2.15 2.54
CA ASN A 116 -9.54 3.29 3.36
C ASN A 116 -10.01 2.92 4.77
N LYS A 117 -10.69 1.77 4.93
CA LYS A 117 -11.18 1.29 6.23
C LYS A 117 -10.15 0.47 7.00
N ASN A 118 -9.11 0.00 6.34
CA ASN A 118 -8.25 -1.08 6.85
C ASN A 118 -6.77 -0.69 6.87
N ILE A 119 -6.41 0.44 6.23
CA ILE A 119 -5.05 0.95 6.30
C ILE A 119 -4.85 1.65 7.64
N SER A 120 -3.73 1.37 8.29
CA SER A 120 -3.36 2.03 9.53
C SER A 120 -1.85 2.14 9.63
N TRP A 121 -1.36 3.09 10.41
CA TRP A 121 0.06 3.20 10.72
C TRP A 121 0.64 1.90 11.31
N GLY A 122 -0.17 1.18 12.11
CA GLY A 122 0.19 -0.13 12.65
C GLY A 122 0.48 -1.16 11.57
N LEU A 123 -0.25 -1.11 10.44
CA LEU A 123 -0.02 -1.99 9.30
C LEU A 123 1.32 -1.70 8.61
N TYR A 124 1.65 -0.43 8.37
CA TYR A 124 2.97 -0.05 7.84
C TYR A 124 4.11 -0.41 8.79
N ARG A 125 3.92 -0.28 10.11
CA ARG A 125 4.89 -0.74 11.12
C ARG A 125 5.13 -2.25 11.03
N LYS A 126 4.10 -3.07 10.77
CA LYS A 126 4.26 -4.51 10.49
C LYS A 126 5.12 -4.76 9.24
N ALA A 127 4.94 -3.96 8.17
CA ALA A 127 5.78 -4.06 6.97
C ALA A 127 7.26 -3.76 7.28
N MET A 128 7.55 -2.75 8.08
CA MET A 128 8.92 -2.42 8.50
C MET A 128 9.61 -3.56 9.29
N MET A 129 8.83 -4.38 10.01
CA MET A 129 9.35 -5.56 10.71
C MET A 129 9.61 -6.75 9.76
N LYS A 130 9.08 -6.72 8.52
CA LYS A 130 9.23 -7.75 7.50
C LYS A 130 9.88 -7.20 6.21
N PRO A 131 11.08 -6.61 6.28
CA PRO A 131 11.69 -5.88 5.16
C PRO A 131 12.01 -6.76 3.95
N LYS A 132 12.06 -8.09 4.10
CA LYS A 132 12.26 -9.03 2.97
C LYS A 132 10.99 -9.25 2.14
N GLU A 133 9.83 -9.00 2.72
CA GLU A 133 8.52 -9.18 2.06
C GLU A 133 8.01 -7.85 1.47
N TYR A 134 8.34 -6.72 2.13
CA TYR A 134 7.82 -5.38 1.81
C TYR A 134 8.96 -4.36 1.74
N ASP A 135 9.98 -4.70 0.94
CA ASP A 135 11.22 -3.91 0.82
C ASP A 135 10.99 -2.51 0.24
N GLU A 136 10.05 -2.36 -0.69
CA GLU A 136 9.78 -1.06 -1.30
C GLU A 136 9.02 -0.12 -0.34
N ILE A 137 8.11 -0.65 0.49
CA ILE A 137 7.46 0.14 1.54
C ILE A 137 8.54 0.69 2.49
N LYS A 138 9.40 -0.19 3.02
CA LYS A 138 10.47 0.23 3.90
C LYS A 138 11.40 1.25 3.24
N ASN A 139 11.80 0.99 1.99
CA ASN A 139 12.70 1.85 1.24
C ASN A 139 12.14 3.27 1.07
N VAL A 140 10.86 3.42 0.67
CA VAL A 140 10.26 4.75 0.49
C VAL A 140 10.11 5.49 1.80
N LEU A 141 9.76 4.80 2.89
CA LEU A 141 9.66 5.41 4.22
C LEU A 141 11.03 5.89 4.72
N ASP A 142 12.07 5.05 4.60
CA ASP A 142 13.44 5.39 4.98
C ASP A 142 13.99 6.57 4.16
N ILE A 143 13.72 6.61 2.84
CA ILE A 143 14.12 7.71 1.96
C ILE A 143 13.44 9.00 2.40
N PHE A 144 12.13 8.98 2.67
CA PHE A 144 11.38 10.15 3.08
C PHE A 144 11.92 10.74 4.40
N VAL A 145 12.01 9.91 5.44
CA VAL A 145 12.52 10.34 6.76
C VAL A 145 13.95 10.88 6.64
N ARG A 146 14.83 10.19 5.90
CA ARG A 146 16.21 10.65 5.69
C ARG A 146 16.28 12.00 4.98
N ASN A 147 15.42 12.26 3.98
CA ASN A 147 15.41 13.56 3.34
C ASN A 147 15.00 14.67 4.31
N LEU A 148 13.93 14.46 5.10
CA LEU A 148 13.52 15.46 6.10
C LEU A 148 14.59 15.69 7.17
N THR A 149 15.27 14.64 7.63
CA THR A 149 16.38 14.80 8.59
C THR A 149 17.57 15.56 8.01
N ASN A 150 17.84 15.42 6.71
CA ASN A 150 18.87 16.22 6.03
C ASN A 150 18.50 17.71 5.94
N TYR A 151 17.21 18.06 6.01
CA TYR A 151 16.73 19.45 6.14
C TYR A 151 16.68 19.95 7.59
N GLY A 152 17.17 19.17 8.57
CA GLY A 152 17.25 19.54 9.98
C GLY A 152 16.02 19.17 10.82
N ILE A 153 15.03 18.49 10.25
CA ILE A 153 13.86 17.99 10.98
C ILE A 153 14.27 16.80 11.84
N GLN A 154 13.86 16.78 13.11
CA GLN A 154 14.13 15.65 13.98
C GLN A 154 13.45 14.37 13.47
N LYS A 155 14.11 13.22 13.68
CA LYS A 155 13.63 11.93 13.12
C LYS A 155 12.18 11.62 13.53
N ASP A 156 11.83 11.80 14.78
CA ASP A 156 10.49 11.52 15.29
C ASP A 156 9.45 12.45 14.64
N GLU A 157 9.79 13.73 14.43
CA GLU A 157 8.95 14.68 13.72
C GLU A 157 8.78 14.30 12.25
N ALA A 158 9.86 13.85 11.59
CA ALA A 158 9.80 13.36 10.20
C ALA A 158 8.90 12.13 10.06
N GLU A 159 8.94 11.19 11.01
CA GLU A 159 8.05 10.03 11.04
C GLU A 159 6.60 10.44 11.27
N MET A 160 6.33 11.38 12.18
CA MET A 160 4.97 11.90 12.41
C MET A 160 4.45 12.68 11.20
N THR A 161 5.30 13.47 10.53
CA THR A 161 4.94 14.16 9.28
C THR A 161 4.55 13.17 8.19
N LEU A 162 5.31 12.10 8.03
CA LEU A 162 4.97 11.04 7.07
C LEU A 162 3.63 10.38 7.40
N PHE A 163 3.40 10.04 8.67
CA PHE A 163 2.12 9.51 9.13
C PHE A 163 0.96 10.45 8.77
N MET A 164 1.07 11.74 9.09
CA MET A 164 0.02 12.73 8.78
C MET A 164 -0.23 12.84 7.28
N ILE A 165 0.80 12.79 6.43
CA ILE A 165 0.66 12.82 4.97
C ILE A 165 -0.10 11.58 4.48
N ILE A 166 0.22 10.39 4.97
CA ILE A 166 -0.45 9.14 4.58
C ILE A 166 -1.94 9.20 4.92
N GLU A 167 -2.28 9.60 6.15
CA GLU A 167 -3.67 9.72 6.60
C GLU A 167 -4.42 10.80 5.81
N LEU A 168 -3.80 11.97 5.60
CA LEU A 168 -4.39 13.07 4.83
C LEU A 168 -4.68 12.63 3.39
N VAL A 169 -3.71 12.05 2.70
CA VAL A 169 -3.87 11.60 1.30
C VAL A 169 -4.92 10.51 1.22
N GLY A 170 -4.89 9.53 2.10
CA GLY A 170 -5.88 8.43 2.14
C GLY A 170 -7.30 8.94 2.32
N SER A 171 -7.52 9.83 3.31
CA SER A 171 -8.82 10.42 3.61
C SER A 171 -9.31 11.31 2.46
N VAL A 172 -8.46 12.19 1.92
CA VAL A 172 -8.81 13.05 0.79
C VAL A 172 -9.15 12.23 -0.45
N CYS A 173 -8.35 11.22 -0.80
CA CYS A 173 -8.66 10.34 -1.93
C CYS A 173 -10.01 9.65 -1.77
N PHE A 174 -10.31 9.11 -0.59
CA PHE A 174 -11.58 8.43 -0.39
C PHE A 174 -12.77 9.39 -0.53
N THR A 175 -12.72 10.54 0.14
CA THR A 175 -13.81 11.51 0.15
C THR A 175 -14.06 12.08 -1.25
N THR A 176 -13.00 12.46 -1.96
CA THR A 176 -13.15 13.11 -3.28
C THR A 176 -13.35 12.15 -4.45
N ILE A 177 -12.77 10.93 -4.40
CA ILE A 177 -12.91 9.95 -5.49
C ILE A 177 -14.18 9.10 -5.33
N ILE A 178 -14.50 8.69 -4.08
CA ILE A 178 -15.62 7.78 -3.80
C ILE A 178 -16.90 8.56 -3.49
N LEU A 179 -16.84 9.50 -2.53
CA LEU A 179 -18.00 10.28 -2.10
C LEU A 179 -18.25 11.49 -3.00
N LYS A 180 -17.21 11.99 -3.69
CA LYS A 180 -17.21 13.20 -4.50
C LYS A 180 -17.54 14.46 -3.69
N GLU A 181 -17.08 14.50 -2.46
CA GLU A 181 -17.26 15.60 -1.52
C GLU A 181 -15.92 16.10 -0.98
N PRO A 182 -15.80 17.38 -0.65
CA PRO A 182 -16.69 18.50 -1.03
C PRO A 182 -16.55 18.86 -2.51
N THR A 183 -15.60 18.26 -3.23
CA THR A 183 -15.34 18.43 -4.66
C THR A 183 -14.66 17.17 -5.23
N ASP A 184 -14.32 17.16 -6.52
CA ASP A 184 -13.56 16.07 -7.13
C ASP A 184 -12.05 16.17 -6.82
N ILE A 185 -11.33 15.06 -7.04
CA ILE A 185 -9.89 14.95 -6.72
C ILE A 185 -9.02 15.92 -7.55
N GLU A 186 -9.38 16.22 -8.79
CA GLU A 186 -8.58 17.11 -9.65
C GLU A 186 -8.63 18.55 -9.15
N SER A 187 -9.78 18.99 -8.64
CA SER A 187 -9.95 20.32 -8.07
C SER A 187 -9.19 20.51 -6.77
N ILE A 188 -9.14 19.49 -5.90
CA ILE A 188 -8.46 19.60 -4.59
C ILE A 188 -6.96 19.28 -4.65
N LYS A 189 -6.52 18.49 -5.63
CA LYS A 189 -5.13 18.03 -5.75
C LYS A 189 -4.06 19.15 -5.68
N PRO A 190 -4.21 20.30 -6.37
CA PRO A 190 -3.25 21.39 -6.26
C PRO A 190 -3.12 21.96 -4.84
N ILE A 191 -4.25 22.05 -4.13
CA ILE A 191 -4.29 22.54 -2.73
C ILE A 191 -3.63 21.51 -1.81
N LEU A 192 -3.97 20.23 -1.98
CA LEU A 192 -3.38 19.12 -1.23
C LEU A 192 -1.84 19.11 -1.37
N PHE A 193 -1.33 19.22 -2.59
CA PHE A 193 0.10 19.25 -2.87
C PHE A 193 0.80 20.43 -2.23
N LYS A 194 0.22 21.63 -2.31
CA LYS A 194 0.73 22.83 -1.62
C LYS A 194 0.81 22.62 -0.10
N LYS A 195 -0.21 22.02 0.50
CA LYS A 195 -0.22 21.75 1.96
C LYS A 195 0.82 20.70 2.35
N ILE A 196 0.96 19.63 1.57
CA ILE A 196 2.00 18.63 1.82
C ILE A 196 3.40 19.23 1.72
N LEU A 197 3.68 20.06 0.71
CA LEU A 197 4.97 20.77 0.61
C LEU A 197 5.24 21.65 1.85
N SER A 198 4.21 22.35 2.36
CA SER A 198 4.35 23.11 3.61
C SER A 198 4.63 22.21 4.82
N MET A 199 4.07 21.00 4.89
CA MET A 199 4.32 20.07 6.00
C MET A 199 5.75 19.53 6.00
N ILE A 200 6.36 19.38 4.85
CA ILE A 200 7.74 18.88 4.74
C ILE A 200 8.80 19.98 4.84
N GLY A 201 8.37 21.25 5.09
CA GLY A 201 9.27 22.35 5.40
C GLY A 201 10.16 22.82 4.25
N VAL A 202 9.78 22.53 2.99
CA VAL A 202 10.60 22.77 1.80
C VAL A 202 9.82 23.44 0.68
#